data_1f6e2cfd010e2dff2c3675a4f567ac6c
#
_entry.id   1f6e2cfd010e2dff2c3675a4f567ac6c
#
_cell.length_a   1.000
_cell.length_b   1.000
_cell.length_c   1.000
_cell.angle_alpha   90.00
_cell.angle_beta   90.00
_cell.angle_gamma   90.00
#
_symmetry.space_group_name_H-M   'P 1'
#
loop_
_entity.id
_entity.type
_entity.pdbx_description
1 polymer ?
#
loop_
_entity_poly.entity_id
_entity_poly.type
_entity_poly.pdbx_seq_one_letter_code
_entity_poly.pdbx_strand_id
1 'polypeptide(L)'
;NNTTLKAFVATLGYSRATFVKFYDHERTDAWIDGLENAFQFFAGVPQEILFDNAKTIMIERDAYQEGQHKWNPKLLDCAKKYSFRPRVCKPYRAQTKGKVERFNGYLKSSFIVPLKASLKTSGLLLDVDVANAHIGRWLHETANQRIHATTQEKPAVRLQQEQQKFTPLPQSDTG
;
A
#
# COMPACT_ATOMS: atom_id res chain seq x y z
N ASN A 1 24.99 -11.27 2.51
CA ASN A 1 23.74 -11.64 1.85
C ASN A 1 22.75 -10.50 1.94
N ASN A 2 22.64 -9.75 0.87
CA ASN A 2 21.72 -8.63 0.80
C ASN A 2 20.35 -9.12 0.33
N THR A 3 19.47 -9.35 1.28
CA THR A 3 18.07 -9.62 0.96
C THR A 3 17.41 -8.32 0.53
N THR A 4 16.88 -8.30 -0.69
CA THR A 4 16.17 -7.15 -1.20
C THR A 4 14.77 -7.11 -0.61
N LEU A 5 14.41 -5.99 0.01
CA LEU A 5 13.07 -5.73 0.51
C LEU A 5 12.45 -4.59 -0.27
N LYS A 6 11.35 -4.89 -0.96
CA LYS A 6 10.54 -3.88 -1.64
C LYS A 6 9.23 -3.74 -0.88
N ALA A 7 8.88 -2.53 -0.51
CA ALA A 7 7.67 -2.28 0.26
C ALA A 7 6.54 -1.86 -0.66
N PHE A 8 5.43 -2.60 -0.63
CA PHE A 8 4.17 -2.14 -1.18
C PHE A 8 3.46 -1.36 -0.09
N VAL A 9 3.13 -0.11 -0.36
CA VAL A 9 2.49 0.78 0.61
C VAL A 9 1.19 1.32 0.03
N ALA A 10 0.09 1.14 0.75
CA ALA A 10 -1.21 1.68 0.38
C ALA A 10 -1.71 2.57 1.51
N THR A 11 -2.02 3.82 1.21
CA THR A 11 -2.54 4.78 2.19
C THR A 11 -3.88 5.31 1.69
N LEU A 12 -4.89 5.24 2.57
CA LEU A 12 -6.22 5.75 2.25
C LEU A 12 -6.26 7.27 2.39
N GLY A 13 -7.01 7.90 1.48
CA GLY A 13 -7.02 9.36 1.38
C GLY A 13 -7.65 10.08 2.55
N TYR A 14 -8.77 9.57 3.07
CA TYR A 14 -9.48 10.20 4.17
C TYR A 14 -8.88 9.85 5.53
N SER A 15 -8.78 8.56 5.82
CA SER A 15 -8.34 8.10 7.14
C SER A 15 -6.85 8.21 7.36
N ARG A 16 -6.06 8.19 6.29
CA ARG A 16 -4.61 8.05 6.32
C ARG A 16 -4.18 6.69 6.89
N ALA A 17 -5.11 5.74 6.98
CA ALA A 17 -4.79 4.37 7.35
C ALA A 17 -3.87 3.77 6.30
N THR A 18 -2.87 3.05 6.76
CA THR A 18 -1.80 2.54 5.90
C THR A 18 -1.69 1.03 6.01
N PHE A 19 -1.45 0.40 4.87
CA PHE A 19 -1.11 -1.02 4.79
C PHE A 19 0.26 -1.16 4.12
N VAL A 20 1.09 -2.07 4.63
CA VAL A 20 2.40 -2.36 4.08
C VAL A 20 2.58 -3.87 3.96
N LYS A 21 3.11 -4.31 2.83
CA LYS A 21 3.55 -5.68 2.63
C LYS A 21 4.88 -5.67 1.87
N PHE A 22 5.75 -6.61 2.19
CA PHE A 22 7.08 -6.65 1.59
C PHE A 22 7.18 -7.73 0.53
N TYR A 23 7.98 -7.47 -0.50
CA TYR A 23 8.24 -8.36 -1.62
C TYR A 23 9.72 -8.29 -1.97
N ASP A 24 10.19 -9.26 -2.73
CA ASP A 24 11.57 -9.24 -3.24
C ASP A 24 11.68 -8.61 -4.63
N HIS A 25 10.56 -8.20 -5.22
CA HIS A 25 10.50 -7.56 -6.54
C HIS A 25 9.32 -6.61 -6.63
N GLU A 26 9.26 -5.82 -7.72
CA GLU A 26 8.20 -4.84 -7.97
C GLU A 26 7.41 -5.17 -9.25
N ARG A 27 7.33 -6.45 -9.62
CA ARG A 27 6.60 -6.85 -10.82
C ARG A 27 5.08 -6.77 -10.60
N THR A 28 4.33 -6.89 -11.70
CA THR A 28 2.87 -6.74 -11.68
C THR A 28 2.18 -7.65 -10.66
N ASP A 29 2.63 -8.90 -10.56
CA ASP A 29 2.05 -9.86 -9.62
C ASP A 29 2.18 -9.41 -8.16
N ALA A 30 3.30 -8.78 -7.80
CA ALA A 30 3.49 -8.21 -6.46
C ALA A 30 2.53 -7.05 -6.22
N TRP A 31 2.34 -6.18 -7.22
CA TRP A 31 1.39 -5.08 -7.11
C TRP A 31 -0.04 -5.55 -6.92
N ILE A 32 -0.45 -6.57 -7.68
CA ILE A 32 -1.80 -7.13 -7.58
C ILE A 32 -1.99 -7.81 -6.22
N ASP A 33 -1.03 -8.63 -5.81
CA ASP A 33 -1.09 -9.27 -4.49
C ASP A 33 -1.16 -8.23 -3.36
N GLY A 34 -0.37 -7.17 -3.45
CA GLY A 34 -0.38 -6.09 -2.47
C GLY A 34 -1.74 -5.41 -2.38
N LEU A 35 -2.36 -5.11 -3.53
CA LEU A 35 -3.69 -4.52 -3.56
C LEU A 35 -4.73 -5.44 -2.93
N GLU A 36 -4.72 -6.72 -3.28
CA GLU A 36 -5.69 -7.67 -2.74
C GLU A 36 -5.54 -7.82 -1.23
N ASN A 37 -4.31 -7.88 -0.73
CA ASN A 37 -4.05 -7.92 0.70
C ASN A 37 -4.45 -6.62 1.40
N ALA A 38 -4.24 -5.48 0.75
CA ALA A 38 -4.67 -4.18 1.31
C ALA A 38 -6.18 -4.13 1.47
N PHE A 39 -6.94 -4.61 0.47
CA PHE A 39 -8.40 -4.64 0.56
C PHE A 39 -8.88 -5.53 1.72
N GLN A 40 -8.22 -6.65 1.95
CA GLN A 40 -8.51 -7.52 3.09
C GLN A 40 -8.21 -6.78 4.41
N PHE A 41 -7.08 -6.12 4.48
CA PHE A 41 -6.66 -5.39 5.68
C PHE A 41 -7.64 -4.26 6.02
N PHE A 42 -8.08 -3.51 5.01
CA PHE A 42 -9.02 -2.40 5.21
C PHE A 42 -10.48 -2.85 5.30
N ALA A 43 -10.75 -4.13 5.06
CA ALA A 43 -12.09 -4.72 5.08
C ALA A 43 -13.03 -4.08 4.06
N GLY A 44 -12.52 -3.75 2.88
CA GLY A 44 -13.31 -3.17 1.80
C GLY A 44 -12.44 -2.56 0.72
N VAL A 45 -13.08 -2.04 -0.33
CA VAL A 45 -12.39 -1.50 -1.50
C VAL A 45 -12.78 -0.04 -1.69
N PRO A 46 -11.80 0.90 -1.72
CA PRO A 46 -12.12 2.29 -2.05
C PRO A 46 -12.57 2.42 -3.50
N GLN A 47 -13.36 3.44 -3.80
CA GLN A 47 -13.89 3.64 -5.15
C GLN A 47 -12.80 3.97 -6.16
N GLU A 48 -11.78 4.70 -5.73
CA GLU A 48 -10.66 5.10 -6.58
C GLU A 48 -9.35 4.81 -5.87
N ILE A 49 -8.35 4.37 -6.65
CA ILE A 49 -7.00 4.12 -6.15
C ILE A 49 -6.03 4.94 -6.98
N LEU A 50 -5.23 5.76 -6.31
CA LEU A 50 -4.23 6.61 -6.92
C LEU A 50 -2.89 5.90 -6.93
N PHE A 51 -2.34 5.68 -8.12
CA PHE A 51 -1.03 5.06 -8.30
C PHE A 51 0.03 6.12 -8.57
N ASP A 52 1.17 5.98 -7.92
CA ASP A 52 2.31 6.87 -8.13
C ASP A 52 3.10 6.39 -9.34
N ASN A 53 2.63 6.75 -10.54
CA ASN A 53 3.34 6.63 -11.82
C ASN A 53 4.22 5.38 -11.98
N ALA A 54 3.75 4.24 -11.49
CA ALA A 54 4.52 2.99 -11.53
C ALA A 54 4.44 2.38 -12.94
N LYS A 55 5.59 2.28 -13.61
CA LYS A 55 5.67 1.72 -14.96
C LYS A 55 5.19 0.28 -15.04
N THR A 56 5.26 -0.44 -13.95
CA THR A 56 4.80 -1.83 -13.87
C THR A 56 3.31 -1.96 -14.11
N ILE A 57 2.52 -0.97 -13.68
CA ILE A 57 1.06 -1.03 -13.74
C ILE A 57 0.46 -0.12 -14.80
N MET A 58 1.20 0.91 -15.23
CA MET A 58 0.75 1.81 -16.29
C MET A 58 1.70 1.68 -17.49
N ILE A 59 1.21 1.16 -18.61
CA ILE A 59 2.03 0.92 -19.80
C ILE A 59 2.35 2.23 -20.51
N GLU A 60 1.34 3.10 -20.70
CA GLU A 60 1.53 4.34 -21.41
C GLU A 60 0.63 5.44 -20.84
N ARG A 61 1.24 6.59 -20.53
CA ARG A 61 0.52 7.75 -20.03
C ARG A 61 -0.14 8.47 -21.21
N ASP A 62 -1.40 8.87 -21.03
CA ASP A 62 -2.18 9.63 -22.02
C ASP A 62 -2.23 8.96 -23.41
N ALA A 63 -2.28 7.61 -23.41
CA ALA A 63 -2.22 6.81 -24.64
C ALA A 63 -3.36 7.12 -25.62
N TYR A 64 -4.53 7.48 -25.12
CA TYR A 64 -5.72 7.70 -25.93
C TYR A 64 -6.09 9.17 -26.00
N GLN A 65 -6.01 9.88 -24.89
CA GLN A 65 -6.14 11.32 -24.77
C GLN A 65 -5.74 11.72 -23.36
N GLU A 66 -5.67 13.01 -23.07
CA GLU A 66 -5.27 13.50 -21.76
C GLU A 66 -6.13 12.85 -20.67
N GLY A 67 -5.48 12.25 -19.68
CA GLY A 67 -6.14 11.54 -18.58
C GLY A 67 -6.54 10.11 -18.89
N GLN A 68 -6.40 9.65 -20.13
CA GLN A 68 -6.73 8.27 -20.50
C GLN A 68 -5.47 7.46 -20.75
N HIS A 69 -5.01 6.79 -19.73
CA HIS A 69 -3.75 6.05 -19.74
C HIS A 69 -3.95 4.61 -20.17
N LYS A 70 -2.88 4.02 -20.68
CA LYS A 70 -2.86 2.59 -20.99
C LYS A 70 -2.34 1.83 -19.79
N TRP A 71 -3.20 1.05 -19.17
CA TRP A 71 -2.89 0.29 -17.97
C TRP A 71 -2.45 -1.13 -18.29
N ASN A 72 -1.70 -1.73 -17.38
CA ASN A 72 -1.40 -3.15 -17.46
C ASN A 72 -2.70 -3.95 -17.43
N PRO A 73 -2.90 -4.93 -18.35
CA PRO A 73 -4.16 -5.69 -18.41
C PRO A 73 -4.49 -6.41 -17.10
N LYS A 74 -3.49 -6.91 -16.37
CA LYS A 74 -3.72 -7.56 -15.07
C LYS A 74 -4.28 -6.59 -14.04
N LEU A 75 -3.81 -5.33 -14.08
CA LEU A 75 -4.36 -4.29 -13.19
C LEU A 75 -5.81 -3.99 -13.55
N LEU A 76 -6.13 -3.88 -14.85
CA LEU A 76 -7.50 -3.64 -15.29
C LEU A 76 -8.44 -4.77 -14.86
N ASP A 77 -7.98 -6.02 -14.95
CA ASP A 77 -8.76 -7.17 -14.48
C ASP A 77 -9.01 -7.08 -12.98
N CYS A 78 -8.00 -6.70 -12.21
CA CYS A 78 -8.11 -6.50 -10.77
C CYS A 78 -9.10 -5.37 -10.46
N ALA A 79 -8.99 -4.25 -11.16
CA ALA A 79 -9.88 -3.11 -10.98
C ALA A 79 -11.34 -3.49 -11.26
N LYS A 80 -11.57 -4.29 -12.30
CA LYS A 80 -12.89 -4.77 -12.65
C LYS A 80 -13.42 -5.74 -11.60
N LYS A 81 -12.59 -6.67 -11.14
CA LYS A 81 -12.97 -7.65 -10.11
C LYS A 81 -13.40 -6.99 -8.81
N TYR A 82 -12.65 -5.97 -8.38
CA TYR A 82 -12.90 -5.28 -7.12
C TYR A 82 -13.72 -4.00 -7.25
N SER A 83 -14.04 -3.61 -8.47
CA SER A 83 -14.86 -2.42 -8.77
C SER A 83 -14.25 -1.11 -8.30
N PHE A 84 -12.96 -0.93 -8.55
CA PHE A 84 -12.31 0.36 -8.28
C PHE A 84 -11.82 1.00 -9.58
N ARG A 85 -11.60 2.30 -9.51
CA ARG A 85 -11.09 3.09 -10.62
C ARG A 85 -9.62 3.43 -10.41
N PRO A 86 -8.68 2.94 -11.29
CA PRO A 86 -7.30 3.33 -11.17
C PRO A 86 -7.09 4.77 -11.65
N ARG A 87 -6.28 5.54 -10.92
CA ARG A 87 -5.89 6.89 -11.28
C ARG A 87 -4.40 7.05 -11.09
N VAL A 88 -3.81 8.03 -11.75
CA VAL A 88 -2.37 8.29 -11.68
C VAL A 88 -2.14 9.67 -11.07
N CYS A 89 -1.14 9.78 -10.20
CA CYS A 89 -0.67 11.08 -9.72
C CYS A 89 -0.17 11.92 -10.89
N LYS A 90 -0.53 13.19 -10.91
CA LYS A 90 0.02 14.11 -11.90
C LYS A 90 1.52 14.24 -11.66
N PRO A 91 2.34 14.28 -12.74
CA PRO A 91 3.77 14.53 -12.58
C PRO A 91 4.00 15.84 -11.84
N TYR A 92 5.10 15.92 -11.11
CA TYR A 92 5.55 17.14 -10.42
C TYR A 92 4.73 17.58 -9.21
N ARG A 93 3.94 16.70 -8.60
CA ARG A 93 3.32 17.02 -7.30
C ARG A 93 4.31 16.76 -6.18
N ALA A 94 5.05 17.80 -5.83
CA ALA A 94 6.06 17.74 -4.76
C ALA A 94 5.47 17.28 -3.42
N GLN A 95 4.23 17.64 -3.12
CA GLN A 95 3.57 17.26 -1.87
C GLN A 95 3.34 15.75 -1.77
N THR A 96 2.92 15.10 -2.86
CA THR A 96 2.70 13.65 -2.87
C THR A 96 4.01 12.91 -2.67
N LYS A 97 5.05 13.35 -3.38
CA LYS A 97 6.39 12.75 -3.26
C LYS A 97 6.94 12.91 -1.84
N GLY A 98 6.76 14.08 -1.23
CA GLY A 98 7.20 14.33 0.14
C GLY A 98 6.50 13.45 1.16
N LYS A 99 5.21 13.16 0.97
CA LYS A 99 4.46 12.25 1.84
C LYS A 99 4.98 10.82 1.74
N VAL A 100 5.27 10.35 0.53
CA VAL A 100 5.84 9.02 0.30
C VAL A 100 7.21 8.90 0.96
N GLU A 101 8.08 9.88 0.76
CA GLU A 101 9.42 9.89 1.35
C GLU A 101 9.36 9.91 2.87
N ARG A 102 8.47 10.71 3.47
CA ARG A 102 8.31 10.77 4.92
C ARG A 102 7.82 9.45 5.49
N PHE A 103 6.86 8.81 4.81
CA PHE A 103 6.38 7.51 5.27
C PHE A 103 7.47 6.45 5.16
N ASN A 104 8.23 6.43 4.06
CA ASN A 104 9.33 5.47 3.89
C ASN A 104 10.40 5.65 4.96
N GLY A 105 10.72 6.89 5.32
CA GLY A 105 11.63 7.19 6.42
C GLY A 105 11.10 6.69 7.76
N TYR A 106 9.83 6.90 8.02
CA TYR A 106 9.17 6.43 9.24
C TYR A 106 9.15 4.89 9.31
N LEU A 107 8.80 4.22 8.21
CA LEU A 107 8.82 2.77 8.13
C LEU A 107 10.21 2.23 8.44
N LYS A 108 11.23 2.83 7.86
CA LYS A 108 12.61 2.40 8.05
C LYS A 108 13.04 2.59 9.52
N SER A 109 12.83 3.77 10.09
CA SER A 109 13.30 4.08 11.45
C SER A 109 12.47 3.41 12.54
N SER A 110 11.16 3.27 12.35
CA SER A 110 10.25 2.74 13.37
C SER A 110 10.08 1.22 13.29
N PHE A 111 10.17 0.63 12.09
CA PHE A 111 9.95 -0.80 11.90
C PHE A 111 11.20 -1.57 11.50
N ILE A 112 11.84 -1.18 10.40
CA ILE A 112 12.95 -1.96 9.82
C ILE A 112 14.17 -2.00 10.75
N VAL A 113 14.64 -0.84 11.19
CA VAL A 113 15.87 -0.75 11.99
C VAL A 113 15.73 -1.47 13.33
N PRO A 114 14.63 -1.26 14.11
CA PRO A 114 14.45 -2.00 15.36
C PRO A 114 14.34 -3.50 15.16
N LEU A 115 13.62 -3.94 14.11
CA LEU A 115 13.46 -5.36 13.82
C LEU A 115 14.81 -6.00 13.45
N LYS A 116 15.58 -5.34 12.60
CA LYS A 116 16.94 -5.80 12.23
C LYS A 116 17.82 -5.97 13.45
N ALA A 117 17.81 -4.97 14.35
CA ALA A 117 18.61 -5.02 15.57
C ALA A 117 18.20 -6.19 16.48
N SER A 118 16.90 -6.40 16.63
CA SER A 118 16.35 -7.51 17.43
C SER A 118 16.75 -8.88 16.84
N LEU A 119 16.65 -9.03 15.52
CA LEU A 119 17.02 -10.28 14.84
C LEU A 119 18.52 -10.54 14.96
N LYS A 120 19.34 -9.52 14.89
CA LYS A 120 20.80 -9.64 14.98
C LYS A 120 21.23 -10.25 16.32
N THR A 121 20.57 -9.92 17.41
CA THR A 121 20.88 -10.49 18.73
C THR A 121 20.61 -11.99 18.79
N SER A 122 19.71 -12.49 17.94
CA SER A 122 19.38 -13.92 17.84
C SER A 122 20.10 -14.61 16.68
N GLY A 123 21.03 -13.92 16.01
CA GLY A 123 21.75 -14.46 14.87
C GLY A 123 20.90 -14.65 13.61
N LEU A 124 19.78 -13.94 13.52
CA LEU A 124 18.86 -14.06 12.38
C LEU A 124 18.99 -12.87 11.44
N LEU A 125 18.67 -13.11 10.18
CA LEU A 125 18.66 -12.06 9.15
C LEU A 125 17.22 -11.66 8.81
N LEU A 126 17.06 -10.39 8.44
CA LEU A 126 15.77 -9.89 7.99
C LEU A 126 15.56 -10.25 6.53
N ASP A 127 14.46 -10.97 6.24
CA ASP A 127 14.04 -11.28 4.89
C ASP A 127 12.56 -10.91 4.72
N VAL A 128 12.02 -11.17 3.52
CA VAL A 128 10.63 -10.85 3.16
C VAL A 128 9.64 -11.53 4.12
N ASP A 129 9.84 -12.82 4.38
CA ASP A 129 8.91 -13.59 5.20
C ASP A 129 8.91 -13.11 6.65
N VAL A 130 10.07 -12.82 7.21
CA VAL A 130 10.19 -12.29 8.57
C VAL A 130 9.56 -10.89 8.66
N ALA A 131 9.84 -10.03 7.68
CA ALA A 131 9.26 -8.69 7.66
C ALA A 131 7.73 -8.76 7.62
N ASN A 132 7.16 -9.60 6.76
CA ASN A 132 5.72 -9.76 6.65
C ASN A 132 5.10 -10.39 7.90
N ALA A 133 5.83 -11.25 8.59
CA ALA A 133 5.34 -11.85 9.84
C ALA A 133 5.17 -10.81 10.95
N HIS A 134 5.96 -9.73 10.93
CA HIS A 134 5.94 -8.71 11.97
C HIS A 134 5.21 -7.43 11.59
N ILE A 135 5.04 -7.13 10.30
CA ILE A 135 4.50 -5.83 9.86
C ILE A 135 3.05 -5.61 10.31
N GLY A 136 2.24 -6.66 10.34
CA GLY A 136 0.83 -6.54 10.72
C GLY A 136 0.65 -5.95 12.11
N ARG A 137 1.42 -6.44 13.06
CA ARG A 137 1.37 -5.94 14.43
C ARG A 137 1.77 -4.46 14.50
N TRP A 138 2.84 -4.10 13.80
CA TRP A 138 3.28 -2.71 13.75
C TRP A 138 2.22 -1.79 13.14
N LEU A 139 1.54 -2.26 12.09
CA LEU A 139 0.46 -1.50 11.47
C LEU A 139 -0.70 -1.27 12.44
N HIS A 140 -1.14 -2.32 13.14
CA HIS A 140 -2.26 -2.22 14.06
C HIS A 140 -1.93 -1.47 15.35
N GLU A 141 -0.75 -1.68 15.92
CA GLU A 141 -0.40 -1.15 17.22
C GLU A 141 0.33 0.19 17.16
N THR A 142 0.99 0.51 16.06
CA THR A 142 1.83 1.70 15.95
C THR A 142 1.38 2.63 14.82
N ALA A 143 1.47 2.19 13.58
CA ALA A 143 1.28 3.09 12.43
C ALA A 143 -0.13 3.70 12.38
N ASN A 144 -1.16 2.89 12.57
CA ASN A 144 -2.55 3.33 12.45
C ASN A 144 -3.14 3.84 13.78
N GLN A 145 -2.34 3.79 14.84
CA GLN A 145 -2.70 4.36 16.15
C GLN A 145 -2.04 5.71 16.40
N ARG A 146 -1.08 6.11 15.59
CA ARG A 146 -0.40 7.38 15.72
C ARG A 146 -1.33 8.52 15.28
N ILE A 147 -1.47 9.55 16.14
CA ILE A 147 -2.26 10.73 15.77
C ILE A 147 -1.58 11.44 14.59
N HIS A 148 -2.31 11.55 13.48
CA HIS A 148 -1.78 12.15 12.26
C HIS A 148 -1.81 13.68 12.37
N ALA A 149 -0.72 14.34 12.02
CA ALA A 149 -0.60 15.80 12.16
C ALA A 149 -1.65 16.57 11.36
N THR A 150 -1.98 16.08 10.16
CA THR A 150 -2.95 16.75 9.28
C THR A 150 -4.38 16.56 9.75
N THR A 151 -4.76 15.36 10.19
CA THR A 151 -6.14 15.05 10.58
C THR A 151 -6.41 15.25 12.05
N GLN A 152 -5.39 15.35 12.88
CA GLN A 152 -5.46 15.44 14.33
C GLN A 152 -6.14 14.22 14.98
N GLU A 153 -6.25 13.12 14.25
CA GLU A 153 -6.90 11.89 14.71
C GLU A 153 -6.06 10.65 14.36
N LYS A 154 -6.37 9.55 15.02
CA LYS A 154 -5.75 8.26 14.70
C LYS A 154 -6.34 7.71 13.40
N PRO A 155 -5.50 7.22 12.47
CA PRO A 155 -6.01 6.61 11.24
C PRO A 155 -7.03 5.51 11.48
N ALA A 156 -6.83 4.68 12.50
CA ALA A 156 -7.76 3.58 12.80
C ALA A 156 -9.17 4.09 13.15
N VAL A 157 -9.28 5.25 13.81
CA VAL A 157 -10.56 5.85 14.15
C VAL A 157 -11.26 6.38 12.89
N ARG A 158 -10.53 7.10 12.05
CA ARG A 158 -11.09 7.64 10.82
C ARG A 158 -11.44 6.55 9.81
N LEU A 159 -10.71 5.43 9.84
CA LEU A 159 -10.97 4.30 8.97
C LEU A 159 -12.38 3.74 9.16
N GLN A 160 -12.88 3.72 10.39
CA GLN A 160 -14.24 3.24 10.66
C GLN A 160 -15.29 4.06 9.90
N GLN A 161 -15.08 5.37 9.77
CA GLN A 161 -15.96 6.25 9.00
C GLN A 161 -15.81 6.01 7.50
N GLU A 162 -14.59 5.83 7.04
CA GLU A 162 -14.30 5.63 5.62
C GLU A 162 -14.83 4.30 5.12
N GLN A 163 -14.81 3.27 5.97
CA GLN A 163 -15.31 1.92 5.61
C GLN A 163 -16.78 1.92 5.21
N GLN A 164 -17.57 2.87 5.68
CA GLN A 164 -18.98 2.98 5.31
C GLN A 164 -19.18 3.29 3.83
N LYS A 165 -18.16 3.88 3.19
CA LYS A 165 -18.20 4.25 1.76
C LYS A 165 -17.49 3.24 0.87
N PHE A 166 -16.95 2.17 1.45
CA PHE A 166 -16.22 1.18 0.67
C PHE A 166 -17.16 0.23 -0.07
N THR A 167 -16.70 -0.21 -1.24
CA THR A 167 -17.32 -1.33 -1.93
C THR A 167 -16.99 -2.60 -1.14
N PRO A 168 -17.99 -3.47 -0.88
CA PRO A 168 -17.73 -4.74 -0.19
C PRO A 168 -16.74 -5.60 -0.97
N LEU A 169 -15.97 -6.42 -0.23
CA LEU A 169 -15.09 -7.39 -0.86
C LEU A 169 -15.91 -8.38 -1.68
N PRO A 170 -15.43 -8.78 -2.88
CA PRO A 170 -16.11 -9.82 -3.64
C PRO A 170 -16.16 -11.09 -2.82
N GLN A 171 -17.27 -11.79 -2.91
CA GLN A 171 -17.37 -13.12 -2.31
C GLN A 171 -16.37 -14.01 -3.05
N SER A 172 -15.46 -14.63 -2.29
CA SER A 172 -14.54 -15.55 -2.92
C SER A 172 -15.36 -16.74 -3.41
N ASP A 173 -15.44 -16.89 -4.72
CA ASP A 173 -15.85 -18.12 -5.29
C ASP A 173 -14.78 -19.14 -4.92
N THR A 174 -14.99 -19.82 -3.81
CA THR A 174 -14.22 -21.00 -3.52
C THR A 174 -14.71 -22.09 -4.47
N GLY A 175 -14.46 -21.85 -5.69
CA GLY A 175 -14.59 -22.91 -6.67
C GLY A 175 -13.24 -23.50 -6.85
#